data_fbfc7d5d249adf1ff3a102a360cdb435
#
_entry.id   fbfc7d5d249adf1ff3a102a360cdb435
#
_cell.length_a   1.000
_cell.length_b   1.000
_cell.length_c   1.000
_cell.angle_alpha   90.00
_cell.angle_beta   90.00
_cell.angle_gamma   90.00
#
_symmetry.space_group_name_H-M   'P 1'
#
loop_
_entity.id
_entity.type
_entity.pdbx_description
1 polymer ?
#
loop_
_entity_poly.entity_id
_entity_poly.type
_entity_poly.pdbx_seq_one_letter_code
_entity_poly.pdbx_strand_id
1 'polypeptide(L)'
;VVGLRRFRPVRLALAAVIGAGAAAFAQQPVKTFSERDVTQGVKMTAAQCARLPKAVYVTSFGEGVCIRYYLGAPAKGKQTAVFLSGDVLGLNKQGNRVAEPGYLTAAPEYLDAAVRVWSRRFELPVIFLARPGIYGSSGWQGDRRTVFEVDVTMKALAAIKAKEGITAFHVAGQSGGALLAAAAVAERDDIVCAAIASGPLDLRAFLASDGIPWRTDGRRAHYDMMAKADIVAAKTAAGVRLMMLTDPADRFVPAPVQAAFADAVEAAGGKVLRIETTARGADHHALTEKALFSLAMCANGHSDAAILNRYGHSGADDLPPP
;
A
#
# COMPACT_ATOMS: atom_id res chain seq x y z
N VAL A 1 57.41 -44.67 -33.35
CA VAL A 1 58.21 -43.64 -34.04
C VAL A 1 57.37 -43.00 -35.09
N VAL A 2 56.71 -41.87 -34.84
CA VAL A 2 56.07 -41.01 -35.86
C VAL A 2 56.23 -39.56 -35.40
N GLY A 3 56.76 -38.77 -36.32
CA GLY A 3 57.35 -37.47 -36.12
C GLY A 3 56.41 -36.34 -35.84
N LEU A 4 56.87 -35.45 -35.00
CA LEU A 4 56.32 -34.11 -34.71
C LEU A 4 56.62 -33.16 -35.88
N ARG A 5 55.57 -32.64 -36.52
CA ARG A 5 55.63 -31.47 -37.40
C ARG A 5 55.39 -30.18 -36.62
N ARG A 6 56.42 -29.32 -36.62
CA ARG A 6 56.36 -27.94 -36.08
C ARG A 6 55.54 -27.05 -37.02
N PHE A 7 54.52 -26.40 -36.49
CA PHE A 7 53.83 -25.29 -37.15
C PHE A 7 54.44 -23.95 -36.71
N ARG A 8 54.81 -23.14 -37.72
CA ARG A 8 55.28 -21.75 -37.54
C ARG A 8 54.08 -20.84 -37.27
N PRO A 9 54.17 -19.84 -36.37
CA PRO A 9 53.11 -18.88 -36.16
C PRO A 9 53.18 -17.79 -37.25
N VAL A 10 52.10 -17.62 -37.99
CA VAL A 10 51.85 -16.45 -38.84
C VAL A 10 51.38 -15.32 -37.94
N ARG A 11 52.18 -14.25 -37.85
CA ARG A 11 51.77 -13.00 -37.21
C ARG A 11 50.87 -12.24 -38.17
N LEU A 12 49.56 -12.23 -37.91
CA LEU A 12 48.65 -11.25 -38.49
C LEU A 12 48.63 -10.04 -37.60
N ALA A 13 49.08 -8.91 -38.09
CA ALA A 13 48.89 -7.61 -37.47
C ALA A 13 47.44 -7.18 -37.73
N LEU A 14 46.63 -7.19 -36.68
CA LEU A 14 45.28 -6.60 -36.74
C LEU A 14 45.39 -5.14 -36.26
N ALA A 15 45.22 -4.20 -37.18
CA ALA A 15 45.17 -2.78 -36.89
C ALA A 15 43.91 -2.48 -36.06
N ALA A 16 44.14 -1.92 -34.89
CA ALA A 16 43.08 -1.43 -34.00
C ALA A 16 42.47 -0.15 -34.57
N VAL A 17 41.25 -0.24 -35.07
CA VAL A 17 40.38 0.94 -35.24
C VAL A 17 39.52 1.01 -33.98
N ILE A 18 39.99 1.74 -32.97
CA ILE A 18 39.14 2.11 -31.83
C ILE A 18 38.35 3.35 -32.25
N GLY A 19 37.16 3.12 -32.78
CA GLY A 19 36.15 4.15 -32.98
C GLY A 19 35.59 4.57 -31.63
N ALA A 20 35.85 5.82 -31.24
CA ALA A 20 35.22 6.49 -30.11
C ALA A 20 33.70 6.52 -30.28
N GLY A 21 32.96 6.25 -29.18
CA GLY A 21 31.52 6.46 -29.21
C GLY A 21 30.70 5.66 -28.20
N ALA A 22 31.26 5.31 -27.04
CA ALA A 22 30.43 4.96 -25.90
C ALA A 22 30.09 6.26 -25.15
N ALA A 23 29.07 6.98 -25.64
CA ALA A 23 28.40 7.98 -24.79
C ALA A 23 27.81 7.21 -23.61
N ALA A 24 28.48 7.25 -22.48
CA ALA A 24 27.93 6.84 -21.21
C ALA A 24 26.70 7.73 -20.97
N PHE A 25 25.51 7.19 -21.22
CA PHE A 25 24.28 7.78 -20.69
C PHE A 25 24.41 7.72 -19.19
N ALA A 26 24.93 8.79 -18.59
CA ALA A 26 24.85 9.01 -17.17
C ALA A 26 23.35 9.02 -16.83
N GLN A 27 22.85 7.90 -16.27
CA GLN A 27 21.51 7.87 -15.74
C GLN A 27 21.42 8.98 -14.70
N GLN A 28 20.53 9.93 -14.94
CA GLN A 28 20.28 10.95 -13.93
C GLN A 28 19.86 10.26 -12.63
N PRO A 29 20.38 10.68 -11.48
CA PRO A 29 20.03 10.06 -10.22
C PRO A 29 18.51 10.13 -10.02
N VAL A 30 17.90 8.98 -9.73
CA VAL A 30 16.46 8.87 -9.47
C VAL A 30 16.13 9.74 -8.26
N LYS A 31 15.18 10.67 -8.41
CA LYS A 31 14.79 11.58 -7.33
C LYS A 31 13.89 10.83 -6.34
N THR A 32 14.45 10.49 -5.18
CA THR A 32 13.71 9.88 -4.07
C THR A 32 12.76 10.86 -3.37
N PHE A 33 11.85 10.33 -2.55
CA PHE A 33 10.95 11.16 -1.75
C PHE A 33 11.69 11.86 -0.61
N SER A 34 11.16 13.00 -0.17
CA SER A 34 11.83 13.90 0.77
C SER A 34 11.35 13.69 2.21
N GLU A 35 12.27 13.59 3.16
CA GLU A 35 11.94 13.59 4.60
C GLU A 35 11.20 14.87 5.01
N ARG A 36 11.56 16.01 4.40
CA ARG A 36 10.88 17.29 4.65
C ARG A 36 9.38 17.20 4.34
N ASP A 37 9.01 16.54 3.23
CA ASP A 37 7.61 16.42 2.82
C ASP A 37 6.80 15.66 3.87
N VAL A 38 7.37 14.60 4.45
CA VAL A 38 6.73 13.80 5.51
C VAL A 38 6.63 14.58 6.81
N THR A 39 7.70 15.26 7.22
CA THR A 39 7.79 15.90 8.54
C THR A 39 7.06 17.24 8.60
N GLN A 40 6.99 18.00 7.49
CA GLN A 40 6.42 19.33 7.42
C GLN A 40 5.12 19.41 6.59
N GLY A 41 4.85 18.40 5.76
CA GLY A 41 3.74 18.39 4.81
C GLY A 41 4.04 19.15 3.52
N VAL A 42 3.15 18.97 2.54
CA VAL A 42 3.25 19.54 1.20
C VAL A 42 1.94 20.25 0.86
N LYS A 43 2.04 21.47 0.31
CA LYS A 43 0.88 22.17 -0.26
C LYS A 43 0.98 22.19 -1.77
N MET A 44 -0.13 21.90 -2.45
CA MET A 44 -0.25 22.01 -3.90
C MET A 44 -1.57 22.66 -4.28
N THR A 45 -1.53 23.54 -5.28
CA THR A 45 -2.76 24.05 -5.91
C THR A 45 -3.34 23.02 -6.88
N ALA A 46 -4.59 23.21 -7.28
CA ALA A 46 -5.22 22.37 -8.31
C ALA A 46 -4.42 22.40 -9.64
N ALA A 47 -3.90 23.57 -10.03
CA ALA A 47 -3.08 23.73 -11.22
C ALA A 47 -1.73 22.97 -11.14
N GLN A 48 -1.12 22.91 -9.96
CA GLN A 48 0.10 22.11 -9.75
C GLN A 48 -0.23 20.62 -9.81
N CYS A 49 -1.33 20.20 -9.17
CA CYS A 49 -1.80 18.81 -9.19
C CYS A 49 -2.10 18.33 -10.62
N ALA A 50 -2.75 19.16 -11.44
CA ALA A 50 -3.08 18.82 -12.83
C ALA A 50 -1.86 18.55 -13.72
N ARG A 51 -0.68 19.04 -13.33
CA ARG A 51 0.58 18.77 -14.05
C ARG A 51 1.24 17.45 -13.66
N LEU A 52 0.80 16.81 -12.58
CA LEU A 52 1.33 15.51 -12.17
C LEU A 52 0.67 14.39 -12.99
N PRO A 53 1.44 13.43 -13.49
CA PRO A 53 0.87 12.23 -14.05
C PRO A 53 0.13 11.47 -12.94
N LYS A 54 -1.03 10.91 -13.25
CA LYS A 54 -1.77 10.06 -12.30
C LYS A 54 -1.96 10.73 -10.92
N ALA A 55 -2.66 11.88 -10.91
CA ALA A 55 -3.09 12.58 -9.71
C ALA A 55 -4.53 13.05 -9.83
N VAL A 56 -5.18 13.24 -8.68
CA VAL A 56 -6.50 13.85 -8.55
C VAL A 56 -6.46 14.91 -7.45
N TYR A 57 -7.19 16.02 -7.67
CA TYR A 57 -7.34 17.08 -6.68
C TYR A 57 -8.71 16.98 -6.05
N VAL A 58 -8.76 16.84 -4.73
CA VAL A 58 -9.99 16.72 -3.96
C VAL A 58 -10.06 17.78 -2.89
N THR A 59 -11.26 18.15 -2.46
CA THR A 59 -11.47 19.11 -1.37
C THR A 59 -12.14 18.42 -0.19
N SER A 60 -11.57 18.59 0.99
CA SER A 60 -12.06 18.03 2.25
C SER A 60 -11.97 19.09 3.33
N PHE A 61 -13.05 19.33 4.10
CA PHE A 61 -13.10 20.36 5.15
C PHE A 61 -12.61 21.75 4.70
N GLY A 62 -12.89 22.12 3.45
CA GLY A 62 -12.44 23.39 2.86
C GLY A 62 -10.98 23.43 2.42
N GLU A 63 -10.22 22.35 2.59
CA GLU A 63 -8.82 22.24 2.20
C GLU A 63 -8.68 21.39 0.94
N GLY A 64 -7.93 21.91 -0.04
CA GLY A 64 -7.62 21.19 -1.28
C GLY A 64 -6.38 20.30 -1.13
N VAL A 65 -6.49 19.04 -1.55
CA VAL A 65 -5.42 18.04 -1.46
C VAL A 65 -5.22 17.37 -2.81
N CYS A 66 -3.97 17.33 -3.26
CA CYS A 66 -3.55 16.59 -4.44
C CYS A 66 -3.15 15.17 -4.03
N ILE A 67 -3.87 14.17 -4.48
CA ILE A 67 -3.57 12.76 -4.22
C ILE A 67 -2.98 12.13 -5.47
N ARG A 68 -1.75 11.66 -5.36
CA ARG A 68 -1.04 10.92 -6.39
C ARG A 68 -1.37 9.43 -6.29
N TYR A 69 -1.42 8.77 -7.45
CA TYR A 69 -1.54 7.32 -7.52
C TYR A 69 -0.65 6.76 -8.63
N TYR A 70 -0.29 5.50 -8.52
CA TYR A 70 0.53 4.77 -9.47
C TYR A 70 -0.30 3.61 -9.99
N LEU A 71 -0.49 3.53 -11.31
CA LEU A 71 -1.38 2.55 -11.94
C LEU A 71 -0.57 1.63 -12.85
N GLY A 72 -0.58 0.33 -12.57
CA GLY A 72 0.27 -0.65 -13.24
C GLY A 72 -0.23 -1.17 -14.58
N ALA A 73 -1.54 -1.08 -14.86
CA ALA A 73 -2.15 -1.48 -16.13
C ALA A 73 -3.43 -0.69 -16.38
N PRO A 74 -3.91 -0.59 -17.64
CA PRO A 74 -5.18 0.08 -17.97
C PRO A 74 -6.36 -0.50 -17.19
N ALA A 75 -7.16 0.37 -16.57
CA ALA A 75 -8.22 0.01 -15.64
C ALA A 75 -9.65 0.22 -16.19
N LYS A 76 -9.81 0.85 -17.35
CA LYS A 76 -11.12 1.17 -17.92
C LYS A 76 -11.97 -0.09 -18.13
N GLY A 77 -13.18 -0.06 -17.56
CA GLY A 77 -14.13 -1.18 -17.63
C GLY A 77 -13.77 -2.38 -16.75
N LYS A 78 -12.76 -2.28 -15.87
CA LYS A 78 -12.27 -3.37 -15.04
C LYS A 78 -12.46 -3.10 -13.55
N GLN A 79 -12.55 -4.17 -12.77
CA GLN A 79 -12.28 -4.12 -11.34
C GLN A 79 -10.76 -3.89 -11.13
N THR A 80 -10.39 -3.18 -10.07
CA THR A 80 -9.02 -2.73 -9.86
C THR A 80 -8.63 -2.90 -8.40
N ALA A 81 -7.45 -3.47 -8.16
CA ALA A 81 -6.87 -3.53 -6.82
C ALA A 81 -6.27 -2.17 -6.43
N VAL A 82 -6.48 -1.77 -5.18
CA VAL A 82 -5.88 -0.57 -4.57
C VAL A 82 -5.10 -0.98 -3.34
N PHE A 83 -3.85 -0.58 -3.27
CA PHE A 83 -3.02 -0.75 -2.08
C PHE A 83 -2.78 0.58 -1.37
N LEU A 84 -2.97 0.56 -0.05
CA LEU A 84 -2.77 1.67 0.88
C LEU A 84 -1.62 1.31 1.83
N SER A 85 -0.52 2.05 1.75
CA SER A 85 0.69 1.79 2.55
C SER A 85 0.51 2.15 4.02
N GLY A 86 1.37 1.61 4.87
CA GLY A 86 1.52 1.98 6.27
C GLY A 86 1.97 3.42 6.49
N ASP A 87 2.14 3.78 7.75
CA ASP A 87 2.68 5.08 8.15
C ASP A 87 4.18 5.12 7.87
N VAL A 88 4.67 6.27 7.42
CA VAL A 88 6.10 6.52 7.21
C VAL A 88 6.63 7.67 8.09
N LEU A 89 5.77 8.37 8.80
CA LEU A 89 6.13 9.38 9.79
C LEU A 89 6.30 8.73 11.15
N GLY A 90 7.52 8.70 11.64
CA GLY A 90 7.89 8.21 12.98
C GLY A 90 8.45 9.32 13.87
N LEU A 91 8.89 8.92 15.06
CA LEU A 91 9.67 9.74 15.99
C LEU A 91 11.01 9.04 16.24
N ASN A 92 12.10 9.79 16.23
CA ASN A 92 13.39 9.27 16.69
C ASN A 92 13.48 9.23 18.23
N LYS A 93 14.60 8.73 18.76
CA LYS A 93 14.83 8.63 20.22
C LYS A 93 14.79 9.98 20.95
N GLN A 94 14.98 11.08 20.25
CA GLN A 94 14.92 12.45 20.77
C GLN A 94 13.51 13.07 20.64
N GLY A 95 12.52 12.33 20.13
CA GLY A 95 11.16 12.81 19.90
C GLY A 95 10.98 13.67 18.64
N ASN A 96 12.00 13.79 17.78
CA ASN A 96 11.89 14.51 16.54
C ASN A 96 11.16 13.68 15.48
N ARG A 97 10.36 14.34 14.65
CA ARG A 97 9.71 13.71 13.49
C ARG A 97 10.75 13.31 12.46
N VAL A 98 10.67 12.07 12.01
CA VAL A 98 11.55 11.50 10.98
C VAL A 98 10.74 10.66 10.00
N ALA A 99 11.25 10.50 8.78
CA ALA A 99 10.69 9.56 7.84
C ALA A 99 11.31 8.16 8.03
N GLU A 100 10.50 7.12 7.83
CA GLU A 100 10.99 5.75 7.79
C GLU A 100 12.05 5.56 6.68
N PRO A 101 13.15 4.82 6.94
CA PRO A 101 14.24 4.67 5.98
C PRO A 101 13.79 4.15 4.61
N GLY A 102 12.85 3.21 4.56
CA GLY A 102 12.32 2.67 3.31
C GLY A 102 11.61 3.71 2.44
N TYR A 103 11.01 4.74 3.05
CA TYR A 103 10.43 5.86 2.32
C TYR A 103 11.50 6.73 1.65
N LEU A 104 12.62 6.95 2.30
CA LEU A 104 13.71 7.80 1.78
C LEU A 104 14.45 7.16 0.60
N THR A 105 14.38 5.86 0.47
CA THR A 105 14.94 5.11 -0.68
C THR A 105 13.93 4.89 -1.79
N ALA A 106 12.64 5.15 -1.54
CA ALA A 106 11.59 5.03 -2.55
C ALA A 106 11.59 6.23 -3.52
N ALA A 107 11.13 5.97 -4.73
CA ALA A 107 11.01 6.97 -5.79
C ALA A 107 9.74 6.70 -6.62
N PRO A 108 9.19 7.71 -7.31
CA PRO A 108 8.04 7.52 -8.19
C PRO A 108 8.23 6.39 -9.22
N GLU A 109 9.41 6.30 -9.81
CA GLU A 109 9.76 5.29 -10.82
C GLU A 109 9.73 3.88 -10.25
N TYR A 110 10.14 3.70 -8.99
CA TYR A 110 10.10 2.41 -8.31
C TYR A 110 8.66 1.98 -8.01
N LEU A 111 7.80 2.92 -7.59
CA LEU A 111 6.39 2.63 -7.38
C LEU A 111 5.68 2.30 -8.70
N ASP A 112 5.97 3.03 -9.78
CA ASP A 112 5.46 2.71 -11.12
C ASP A 112 5.92 1.33 -11.59
N ALA A 113 7.17 0.94 -11.33
CA ALA A 113 7.67 -0.39 -11.64
C ALA A 113 6.98 -1.47 -10.81
N ALA A 114 6.82 -1.25 -9.50
CA ALA A 114 6.18 -2.20 -8.59
C ALA A 114 4.73 -2.49 -8.98
N VAL A 115 3.92 -1.45 -9.23
CA VAL A 115 2.51 -1.66 -9.63
C VAL A 115 2.37 -2.35 -10.98
N ARG A 116 3.32 -2.13 -11.92
CA ARG A 116 3.34 -2.88 -13.19
C ARG A 116 3.65 -4.36 -12.98
N VAL A 117 4.60 -4.68 -12.08
CA VAL A 117 4.91 -6.07 -11.71
C VAL A 117 3.70 -6.71 -11.05
N TRP A 118 3.09 -6.06 -10.07
CA TRP A 118 1.89 -6.57 -9.39
C TRP A 118 0.72 -6.76 -10.36
N SER A 119 0.48 -5.80 -11.26
CA SER A 119 -0.61 -5.92 -12.23
C SER A 119 -0.46 -7.11 -13.17
N ARG A 120 0.77 -7.40 -13.61
CA ARG A 120 1.05 -8.60 -14.43
C ARG A 120 0.89 -9.89 -13.62
N ARG A 121 1.43 -9.90 -12.39
CA ARG A 121 1.41 -11.08 -11.52
C ARG A 121 0.00 -11.48 -11.09
N PHE A 122 -0.83 -10.50 -10.81
CA PHE A 122 -2.19 -10.70 -10.31
C PHE A 122 -3.25 -10.73 -11.43
N GLU A 123 -2.84 -10.49 -12.67
CA GLU A 123 -3.71 -10.44 -13.85
C GLU A 123 -4.85 -9.41 -13.70
N LEU A 124 -4.56 -8.33 -12.94
CA LEU A 124 -5.55 -7.33 -12.59
C LEU A 124 -4.87 -5.95 -12.49
N PRO A 125 -5.51 -4.83 -12.87
CA PRO A 125 -4.95 -3.52 -12.65
C PRO A 125 -4.70 -3.27 -11.16
N VAL A 126 -3.50 -2.80 -10.80
CA VAL A 126 -3.15 -2.46 -9.43
C VAL A 126 -2.83 -0.98 -9.34
N ILE A 127 -3.40 -0.32 -8.34
CA ILE A 127 -3.10 1.05 -7.94
C ILE A 127 -2.38 1.03 -6.60
N PHE A 128 -1.23 1.69 -6.53
CA PHE A 128 -0.68 2.16 -5.26
C PHE A 128 -1.23 3.56 -5.04
N LEU A 129 -2.08 3.74 -4.03
CA LEU A 129 -2.68 5.03 -3.69
C LEU A 129 -1.83 5.72 -2.63
N ALA A 130 -1.20 6.83 -2.99
CA ALA A 130 -0.44 7.63 -2.06
C ALA A 130 -1.39 8.35 -1.09
N ARG A 131 -1.08 8.26 0.20
CA ARG A 131 -1.85 8.91 1.27
C ARG A 131 -1.46 10.40 1.38
N PRO A 132 -2.24 11.26 2.05
CA PRO A 132 -1.89 12.67 2.24
C PRO A 132 -0.49 12.86 2.83
N GLY A 133 0.33 13.70 2.17
CA GLY A 133 1.68 14.09 2.62
C GLY A 133 2.79 13.09 2.32
N ILE A 134 2.52 11.99 1.61
CA ILE A 134 3.55 10.99 1.27
C ILE A 134 3.46 10.55 -0.19
N TYR A 135 4.55 9.97 -0.69
CA TYR A 135 4.67 9.39 -2.04
C TYR A 135 4.22 10.35 -3.16
N GLY A 136 4.49 11.65 -3.01
CA GLY A 136 4.18 12.68 -4.00
C GLY A 136 2.77 13.27 -3.89
N SER A 137 1.97 12.92 -2.89
CA SER A 137 0.74 13.60 -2.54
C SER A 137 1.00 14.86 -1.72
N SER A 138 0.13 15.87 -1.85
CA SER A 138 0.09 16.98 -0.90
C SER A 138 -0.67 16.62 0.39
N GLY A 139 -0.69 17.52 1.35
CA GLY A 139 -1.19 17.28 2.69
C GLY A 139 -0.08 16.97 3.68
N TRP A 140 -0.41 16.36 4.80
CA TRP A 140 0.54 16.04 5.84
C TRP A 140 0.19 14.72 6.53
N GLN A 141 1.16 13.82 6.66
CA GLN A 141 0.92 12.52 7.30
C GLN A 141 0.69 12.60 8.82
N GLY A 142 0.91 13.76 9.44
CA GLY A 142 0.48 14.01 10.82
C GLY A 142 -1.04 14.07 11.00
N ASP A 143 -1.80 14.20 9.91
CA ASP A 143 -3.26 14.08 9.90
C ASP A 143 -3.74 12.62 9.71
N ARG A 144 -2.85 11.63 9.78
CA ARG A 144 -3.19 10.21 9.64
C ARG A 144 -4.20 9.74 10.68
N ARG A 145 -4.99 8.74 10.33
CA ARG A 145 -6.01 8.09 11.19
C ARG A 145 -7.13 9.05 11.65
N THR A 146 -7.32 10.15 10.91
CA THR A 146 -8.38 11.13 11.18
C THR A 146 -9.51 11.03 10.19
N VAL A 147 -10.66 11.65 10.54
CA VAL A 147 -11.79 11.78 9.62
C VAL A 147 -11.40 12.53 8.35
N PHE A 148 -10.43 13.46 8.44
CA PHE A 148 -9.91 14.17 7.27
C PHE A 148 -9.19 13.23 6.30
N GLU A 149 -8.27 12.40 6.80
CA GLU A 149 -7.55 11.45 5.94
C GLU A 149 -8.49 10.45 5.26
N VAL A 150 -9.48 9.95 6.00
CA VAL A 150 -10.50 9.05 5.45
C VAL A 150 -11.31 9.75 4.36
N ASP A 151 -11.86 10.95 4.62
CA ASP A 151 -12.67 11.69 3.64
C ASP A 151 -11.85 12.02 2.36
N VAL A 152 -10.61 12.48 2.51
CA VAL A 152 -9.69 12.70 1.37
C VAL A 152 -9.49 11.41 0.57
N THR A 153 -9.27 10.28 1.25
CA THR A 153 -9.02 8.99 0.59
C THR A 153 -10.26 8.51 -0.17
N MET A 154 -11.45 8.60 0.43
CA MET A 154 -12.70 8.20 -0.22
C MET A 154 -13.03 9.07 -1.44
N LYS A 155 -12.82 10.38 -1.34
CA LYS A 155 -12.97 11.32 -2.47
C LYS A 155 -11.94 11.06 -3.58
N ALA A 156 -10.69 10.75 -3.21
CA ALA A 156 -9.67 10.38 -4.18
C ALA A 156 -10.04 9.09 -4.93
N LEU A 157 -10.50 8.06 -4.24
CA LEU A 157 -10.98 6.82 -4.86
C LEU A 157 -12.15 7.10 -5.84
N ALA A 158 -13.11 7.95 -5.46
CA ALA A 158 -14.22 8.33 -6.33
C ALA A 158 -13.72 9.07 -7.59
N ALA A 159 -12.82 10.04 -7.43
CA ALA A 159 -12.24 10.79 -8.56
C ALA A 159 -11.39 9.89 -9.49
N ILE A 160 -10.60 8.97 -8.92
CA ILE A 160 -9.81 8.00 -9.69
C ILE A 160 -10.73 7.04 -10.43
N LYS A 161 -11.80 6.53 -9.79
CA LYS A 161 -12.79 5.67 -10.43
C LYS A 161 -13.36 6.31 -11.68
N ALA A 162 -13.80 7.57 -11.59
CA ALA A 162 -14.34 8.34 -12.70
C ALA A 162 -13.29 8.58 -13.78
N LYS A 163 -12.06 8.99 -13.39
CA LYS A 163 -10.98 9.32 -14.32
C LYS A 163 -10.47 8.11 -15.11
N GLU A 164 -10.32 6.97 -14.47
CA GLU A 164 -9.76 5.75 -15.07
C GLU A 164 -10.86 4.79 -15.60
N GLY A 165 -12.15 5.10 -15.36
CA GLY A 165 -13.28 4.26 -15.82
C GLY A 165 -13.35 2.91 -15.09
N ILE A 166 -13.01 2.88 -13.80
CA ILE A 166 -12.98 1.67 -12.96
C ILE A 166 -14.42 1.26 -12.60
N THR A 167 -14.73 -0.03 -12.59
CA THR A 167 -16.07 -0.55 -12.28
C THR A 167 -16.26 -0.79 -10.78
N ALA A 168 -15.30 -1.41 -10.11
CA ALA A 168 -15.29 -1.67 -8.68
C ALA A 168 -13.85 -1.79 -8.16
N PHE A 169 -13.68 -1.79 -6.84
CA PHE A 169 -12.39 -1.91 -6.20
C PHE A 169 -12.25 -3.18 -5.37
N HIS A 170 -11.02 -3.69 -5.35
CA HIS A 170 -10.49 -4.55 -4.30
C HIS A 170 -9.49 -3.74 -3.51
N VAL A 171 -9.55 -3.71 -2.18
CA VAL A 171 -8.69 -2.85 -1.37
C VAL A 171 -7.79 -3.66 -0.45
N ALA A 172 -6.50 -3.32 -0.40
CA ALA A 172 -5.58 -3.84 0.59
C ALA A 172 -4.91 -2.71 1.35
N GLY A 173 -4.69 -2.92 2.64
CA GLY A 173 -3.98 -1.94 3.46
C GLY A 173 -3.08 -2.61 4.48
N GLN A 174 -1.94 -1.95 4.76
CA GLN A 174 -0.97 -2.34 5.78
C GLN A 174 -0.90 -1.28 6.86
N SER A 175 -0.95 -1.69 8.14
CA SER A 175 -0.76 -0.77 9.28
C SER A 175 -1.76 0.41 9.26
N GLY A 176 -1.29 1.66 9.23
CA GLY A 176 -2.16 2.83 9.05
C GLY A 176 -3.00 2.81 7.78
N GLY A 177 -2.52 2.18 6.70
CA GLY A 177 -3.29 1.96 5.47
C GLY A 177 -4.39 0.91 5.62
N ALA A 178 -4.25 -0.01 6.56
CA ALA A 178 -5.27 -1.01 6.89
C ALA A 178 -6.56 -0.36 7.42
N LEU A 179 -6.44 0.69 8.25
CA LEU A 179 -7.59 1.48 8.69
C LEU A 179 -8.32 2.11 7.51
N LEU A 180 -7.60 2.65 6.53
CA LEU A 180 -8.20 3.26 5.33
C LEU A 180 -8.87 2.23 4.42
N ALA A 181 -8.31 1.02 4.31
CA ALA A 181 -8.92 -0.07 3.57
C ALA A 181 -10.21 -0.57 4.26
N ALA A 182 -10.22 -0.69 5.58
CA ALA A 182 -11.43 -0.99 6.36
C ALA A 182 -12.49 0.12 6.25
N ALA A 183 -12.06 1.39 6.33
CA ALA A 183 -12.93 2.53 6.11
C ALA A 183 -13.54 2.55 4.70
N ALA A 184 -12.79 2.12 3.67
CA ALA A 184 -13.35 1.99 2.32
C ALA A 184 -14.48 0.96 2.26
N VAL A 185 -14.40 -0.15 3.00
CA VAL A 185 -15.52 -1.10 3.11
C VAL A 185 -16.73 -0.43 3.76
N ALA A 186 -16.53 0.33 4.83
CA ALA A 186 -17.65 0.98 5.52
C ALA A 186 -18.30 2.10 4.69
N GLU A 187 -17.51 2.93 4.00
CA GLU A 187 -17.95 4.19 3.39
C GLU A 187 -18.31 4.08 1.90
N ARG A 188 -18.11 2.91 1.26
CA ARG A 188 -18.31 2.73 -0.19
C ARG A 188 -19.13 1.49 -0.51
N ASP A 189 -19.85 1.52 -1.63
CA ASP A 189 -20.69 0.41 -2.12
C ASP A 189 -20.03 -0.37 -3.29
N ASP A 190 -18.85 0.04 -3.70
CA ASP A 190 -18.14 -0.53 -4.84
C ASP A 190 -16.87 -1.31 -4.45
N ILE A 191 -16.81 -1.76 -3.19
CA ILE A 191 -15.76 -2.66 -2.71
C ILE A 191 -16.23 -4.11 -2.82
N VAL A 192 -15.39 -4.96 -3.43
CA VAL A 192 -15.68 -6.40 -3.61
C VAL A 192 -14.90 -7.26 -2.63
N CYS A 193 -13.58 -7.02 -2.52
CA CYS A 193 -12.70 -7.70 -1.58
C CYS A 193 -11.90 -6.67 -0.78
N ALA A 194 -11.62 -6.99 0.48
CA ALA A 194 -10.71 -6.21 1.32
C ALA A 194 -9.72 -7.11 2.05
N ALA A 195 -8.43 -6.75 2.05
CA ALA A 195 -7.36 -7.41 2.79
C ALA A 195 -6.72 -6.42 3.76
N ILE A 196 -6.97 -6.60 5.04
CA ILE A 196 -6.59 -5.70 6.13
C ILE A 196 -5.43 -6.34 6.88
N ALA A 197 -4.23 -5.76 6.84
CA ALA A 197 -3.04 -6.35 7.42
C ALA A 197 -2.43 -5.49 8.53
N SER A 198 -2.15 -6.07 9.69
CA SER A 198 -1.49 -5.42 10.83
C SER A 198 -2.12 -4.06 11.18
N GLY A 199 -3.45 -3.96 11.14
CA GLY A 199 -4.18 -2.68 11.23
C GLY A 199 -4.56 -2.29 12.66
N PRO A 200 -4.33 -1.02 13.08
CA PRO A 200 -4.81 -0.50 14.37
C PRO A 200 -6.30 -0.14 14.28
N LEU A 201 -7.19 -1.14 14.14
CA LEU A 201 -8.61 -0.92 13.89
C LEU A 201 -9.38 -0.54 15.16
N ASP A 202 -9.04 -1.11 16.33
CA ASP A 202 -9.36 -0.46 17.61
C ASP A 202 -8.34 0.66 17.87
N LEU A 203 -8.54 1.76 17.14
CA LEU A 203 -7.63 2.89 17.20
C LEU A 203 -7.58 3.52 18.60
N ARG A 204 -8.69 3.48 19.36
CA ARG A 204 -8.73 4.02 20.71
C ARG A 204 -7.84 3.25 21.66
N ALA A 205 -7.93 1.92 21.67
CA ALA A 205 -7.04 1.06 22.47
C ALA A 205 -5.58 1.19 22.01
N PHE A 206 -5.34 1.24 20.71
CA PHE A 206 -3.99 1.44 20.16
C PHE A 206 -3.34 2.75 20.61
N LEU A 207 -4.05 3.88 20.53
CA LEU A 207 -3.53 5.18 20.97
C LEU A 207 -3.35 5.26 22.48
N ALA A 208 -4.26 4.63 23.24
CA ALA A 208 -4.17 4.60 24.70
C ALA A 208 -2.94 3.86 25.18
N SER A 209 -2.47 2.80 24.50
CA SER A 209 -1.24 2.08 24.84
C SER A 209 0.01 2.94 24.72
N ASP A 210 -0.01 3.95 23.83
CA ASP A 210 1.06 4.91 23.63
C ASP A 210 0.85 6.23 24.42
N GLY A 211 -0.19 6.29 25.27
CA GLY A 211 -0.53 7.51 26.02
C GLY A 211 -1.02 8.67 25.15
N ILE A 212 -1.45 8.40 23.92
CA ILE A 212 -1.93 9.42 22.98
C ILE A 212 -3.42 9.66 23.21
N PRO A 213 -3.85 10.92 23.50
CA PRO A 213 -5.24 11.21 23.78
C PRO A 213 -6.12 11.05 22.56
N TRP A 214 -7.34 10.52 22.77
CA TRP A 214 -8.38 10.45 21.74
C TRP A 214 -8.90 11.85 21.40
N ARG A 215 -8.92 12.19 20.11
CA ARG A 215 -9.44 13.47 19.59
C ARG A 215 -10.83 13.26 18.99
N THR A 216 -11.75 14.17 19.32
CA THR A 216 -13.18 14.10 18.92
C THR A 216 -13.62 15.27 18.05
N ASP A 217 -12.82 16.30 17.88
CA ASP A 217 -13.22 17.57 17.32
C ASP A 217 -12.62 17.86 15.95
N GLY A 218 -13.44 18.45 15.10
CA GLY A 218 -13.06 18.99 13.80
C GLY A 218 -12.45 17.95 12.86
N ARG A 219 -11.72 18.44 11.85
CA ARG A 219 -11.08 17.58 10.82
C ARG A 219 -10.02 16.62 11.37
N ARG A 220 -9.50 16.90 12.58
CA ARG A 220 -8.50 16.07 13.25
C ARG A 220 -9.08 15.09 14.25
N ALA A 221 -10.38 14.97 14.36
CA ALA A 221 -11.01 13.89 15.09
C ALA A 221 -10.47 12.55 14.58
N HIS A 222 -10.17 11.62 15.49
CA HIS A 222 -9.76 10.28 15.08
C HIS A 222 -10.94 9.55 14.43
N TYR A 223 -10.65 8.80 13.38
CA TYR A 223 -11.68 7.99 12.74
C TYR A 223 -11.91 6.72 13.57
N ASP A 224 -13.13 6.57 14.07
CA ASP A 224 -13.52 5.44 14.91
C ASP A 224 -14.01 4.28 14.04
N MET A 225 -13.11 3.34 13.78
CA MET A 225 -13.43 2.15 12.97
C MET A 225 -14.32 1.18 13.77
N MET A 226 -14.18 1.12 15.09
CA MET A 226 -15.04 0.28 15.93
C MET A 226 -16.51 0.68 15.85
N ALA A 227 -16.80 1.99 15.73
CA ALA A 227 -18.16 2.50 15.53
C ALA A 227 -18.75 2.18 14.14
N LYS A 228 -17.97 1.55 13.25
CA LYS A 228 -18.40 1.14 11.90
C LYS A 228 -18.59 -0.39 11.78
N ALA A 229 -18.40 -1.14 12.85
CA ALA A 229 -18.47 -2.61 12.81
C ALA A 229 -19.81 -3.12 12.25
N ASP A 230 -20.94 -2.56 12.65
CA ASP A 230 -22.27 -2.95 12.15
C ASP A 230 -22.41 -2.71 10.64
N ILE A 231 -21.90 -1.58 10.14
CA ILE A 231 -21.92 -1.27 8.70
C ILE A 231 -21.09 -2.27 7.93
N VAL A 232 -19.88 -2.57 8.41
CA VAL A 232 -18.99 -3.54 7.78
C VAL A 232 -19.61 -4.94 7.85
N ALA A 233 -20.24 -5.31 8.97
CA ALA A 233 -20.96 -6.58 9.10
C ALA A 233 -22.06 -6.71 8.05
N ALA A 234 -22.90 -5.69 7.87
CA ALA A 234 -23.93 -5.67 6.83
C ALA A 234 -23.34 -5.82 5.41
N LYS A 235 -22.23 -5.13 5.12
CA LYS A 235 -21.52 -5.23 3.83
C LYS A 235 -20.96 -6.64 3.59
N THR A 236 -20.36 -7.26 4.60
CA THR A 236 -19.82 -8.63 4.47
C THR A 236 -20.94 -9.68 4.38
N ALA A 237 -22.05 -9.47 5.05
CA ALA A 237 -23.26 -10.31 4.89
C ALA A 237 -23.85 -10.18 3.47
N ALA A 238 -23.75 -9.00 2.86
CA ALA A 238 -24.19 -8.73 1.48
C ALA A 238 -23.20 -9.20 0.40
N GLY A 239 -22.03 -9.77 0.77
CA GLY A 239 -21.11 -10.41 -0.17
C GLY A 239 -19.74 -9.76 -0.30
N VAL A 240 -19.45 -8.65 0.37
CA VAL A 240 -18.07 -8.13 0.45
C VAL A 240 -17.21 -9.14 1.22
N ARG A 241 -16.10 -9.57 0.62
CA ARG A 241 -15.18 -10.50 1.27
C ARG A 241 -14.11 -9.73 2.05
N LEU A 242 -14.16 -9.84 3.37
CA LEU A 242 -13.22 -9.19 4.28
C LEU A 242 -12.22 -10.21 4.82
N MET A 243 -10.94 -9.99 4.55
CA MET A 243 -9.81 -10.78 5.05
C MET A 243 -9.01 -9.94 6.04
N MET A 244 -8.71 -10.49 7.21
CA MET A 244 -7.84 -9.84 8.21
C MET A 244 -6.61 -10.70 8.45
N LEU A 245 -5.44 -10.12 8.13
CA LEU A 245 -4.14 -10.78 8.26
C LEU A 245 -3.43 -10.24 9.50
N THR A 246 -3.06 -11.15 10.39
CA THR A 246 -2.39 -10.81 11.66
C THR A 246 -1.18 -11.70 11.89
N ASP A 247 -0.13 -11.13 12.48
CA ASP A 247 0.92 -11.91 13.14
C ASP A 247 0.72 -11.79 14.65
N PRO A 248 0.52 -12.90 15.39
CA PRO A 248 0.37 -12.84 16.85
C PRO A 248 1.55 -12.21 17.59
N ALA A 249 2.74 -12.19 16.96
CA ALA A 249 3.95 -11.59 17.50
C ALA A 249 4.18 -10.14 17.06
N ASP A 250 3.23 -9.48 16.38
CA ASP A 250 3.34 -8.08 15.93
C ASP A 250 3.65 -7.15 17.11
N ARG A 251 4.78 -6.44 17.03
CA ARG A 251 5.27 -5.55 18.08
C ARG A 251 4.82 -4.11 17.95
N PHE A 252 4.28 -3.72 16.77
CA PHE A 252 3.77 -2.37 16.53
C PHE A 252 2.27 -2.25 16.78
N VAL A 253 1.49 -3.23 16.32
CA VAL A 253 0.05 -3.26 16.54
C VAL A 253 -0.30 -4.58 17.25
N PRO A 254 -0.53 -4.56 18.56
CA PRO A 254 -0.80 -5.77 19.32
C PRO A 254 -1.96 -6.59 18.73
N ALA A 255 -1.82 -7.91 18.70
CA ALA A 255 -2.84 -8.80 18.15
C ALA A 255 -4.25 -8.57 18.72
N PRO A 256 -4.46 -8.29 20.01
CA PRO A 256 -5.79 -7.97 20.53
C PRO A 256 -6.42 -6.71 19.92
N VAL A 257 -5.63 -5.69 19.60
CA VAL A 257 -6.10 -4.46 18.93
C VAL A 257 -6.56 -4.75 17.50
N GLN A 258 -5.87 -5.68 16.82
CA GLN A 258 -6.26 -6.12 15.48
C GLN A 258 -7.51 -6.99 15.53
N ALA A 259 -7.59 -7.93 16.47
CA ALA A 259 -8.69 -8.88 16.62
C ALA A 259 -10.02 -8.22 17.03
N ALA A 260 -9.99 -7.19 17.87
CA ALA A 260 -11.18 -6.54 18.43
C ALA A 260 -12.18 -6.10 17.35
N PHE A 261 -11.69 -5.59 16.22
CA PHE A 261 -12.58 -5.19 15.11
C PHE A 261 -13.21 -6.41 14.41
N ALA A 262 -12.46 -7.49 14.20
CA ALA A 262 -13.02 -8.71 13.64
C ALA A 262 -14.09 -9.29 14.57
N ASP A 263 -13.84 -9.31 15.89
CA ASP A 263 -14.78 -9.77 16.90
C ASP A 263 -16.08 -8.93 16.84
N ALA A 264 -15.95 -7.61 16.74
CA ALA A 264 -17.11 -6.72 16.65
C ALA A 264 -17.92 -6.93 15.36
N VAL A 265 -17.27 -7.10 14.21
CA VAL A 265 -17.93 -7.39 12.92
C VAL A 265 -18.67 -8.73 12.98
N GLU A 266 -18.06 -9.76 13.53
CA GLU A 266 -18.68 -11.09 13.66
C GLU A 266 -19.81 -11.09 14.67
N ALA A 267 -19.67 -10.38 15.80
CA ALA A 267 -20.74 -10.21 16.80
C ALA A 267 -21.97 -9.49 16.22
N ALA A 268 -21.75 -8.61 15.23
CA ALA A 268 -22.80 -7.93 14.47
C ALA A 268 -23.38 -8.79 13.29
N GLY A 269 -23.01 -10.07 13.19
CA GLY A 269 -23.49 -10.99 12.15
C GLY A 269 -22.73 -10.91 10.82
N GLY A 270 -21.62 -10.19 10.76
CA GLY A 270 -20.74 -10.14 9.59
C GLY A 270 -19.84 -11.37 9.45
N LYS A 271 -19.06 -11.37 8.36
CA LYS A 271 -18.12 -12.46 8.05
C LYS A 271 -16.71 -11.91 7.87
N VAL A 272 -15.75 -12.48 8.58
CA VAL A 272 -14.33 -12.13 8.49
C VAL A 272 -13.52 -13.38 8.25
N LEU A 273 -12.74 -13.41 7.17
CA LEU A 273 -11.73 -14.44 6.97
C LEU A 273 -10.48 -14.04 7.77
N ARG A 274 -10.26 -14.67 8.93
CA ARG A 274 -9.08 -14.44 9.77
C ARG A 274 -7.92 -15.29 9.27
N ILE A 275 -6.78 -14.64 9.02
CA ILE A 275 -5.55 -15.26 8.51
C ILE A 275 -4.43 -14.95 9.50
N GLU A 276 -4.10 -15.92 10.34
CA GLU A 276 -2.89 -15.83 11.15
C GLU A 276 -1.69 -16.27 10.32
N THR A 277 -0.65 -15.44 10.29
CA THR A 277 0.54 -15.71 9.50
C THR A 277 1.74 -14.93 10.03
N THR A 278 2.95 -15.39 9.77
CA THR A 278 4.18 -14.71 10.18
C THR A 278 4.46 -13.51 9.27
N ALA A 279 4.68 -12.34 9.85
CA ALA A 279 5.10 -11.13 9.14
C ALA A 279 6.62 -11.10 8.92
N ARG A 280 7.07 -10.28 7.97
CA ARG A 280 8.49 -10.06 7.74
C ARG A 280 9.08 -9.07 8.76
N GLY A 281 10.39 -9.23 8.99
CA GLY A 281 11.19 -8.37 9.86
C GLY A 281 11.09 -8.75 11.34
N ALA A 282 12.03 -8.25 12.12
CA ALA A 282 12.16 -8.56 13.55
C ALA A 282 10.98 -8.05 14.39
N ASP A 283 10.23 -7.09 13.88
CA ASP A 283 9.07 -6.50 14.56
C ASP A 283 7.75 -7.23 14.25
N HIS A 284 7.77 -8.26 13.40
CA HIS A 284 6.60 -9.05 13.06
C HIS A 284 5.41 -8.22 12.55
N HIS A 285 5.68 -7.15 11.78
CA HIS A 285 4.66 -6.18 11.37
C HIS A 285 4.38 -6.15 9.87
N ALA A 286 5.37 -6.48 9.02
CA ALA A 286 5.25 -6.29 7.57
C ALA A 286 4.50 -7.44 6.89
N LEU A 287 3.21 -7.25 6.58
CA LEU A 287 2.33 -8.20 5.89
C LEU A 287 1.88 -7.73 4.49
N THR A 288 2.49 -6.68 3.94
CA THR A 288 2.09 -6.05 2.66
C THR A 288 1.92 -7.05 1.53
N GLU A 289 2.92 -7.92 1.31
CA GLU A 289 2.87 -8.89 0.20
C GLU A 289 1.77 -9.92 0.39
N LYS A 290 1.59 -10.39 1.63
CA LYS A 290 0.54 -11.34 1.98
C LYS A 290 -0.86 -10.73 1.80
N ALA A 291 -1.04 -9.46 2.17
CA ALA A 291 -2.28 -8.73 1.95
C ALA A 291 -2.60 -8.59 0.46
N LEU A 292 -1.62 -8.16 -0.35
CA LEU A 292 -1.79 -8.03 -1.80
C LEU A 292 -2.08 -9.38 -2.46
N PHE A 293 -1.41 -10.44 -2.01
CA PHE A 293 -1.61 -11.77 -2.57
C PHE A 293 -3.00 -12.32 -2.21
N SER A 294 -3.44 -12.19 -0.94
CA SER A 294 -4.80 -12.58 -0.52
C SER A 294 -5.86 -11.80 -1.28
N LEU A 295 -5.63 -10.48 -1.48
CA LEU A 295 -6.52 -9.65 -2.27
C LEU A 295 -6.62 -10.15 -3.71
N ALA A 296 -5.49 -10.48 -4.34
CA ALA A 296 -5.47 -10.99 -5.71
C ALA A 296 -6.18 -12.34 -5.84
N MET A 297 -5.98 -13.24 -4.89
CA MET A 297 -6.72 -14.51 -4.86
C MET A 297 -8.23 -14.28 -4.74
N CYS A 298 -8.65 -13.37 -3.85
CA CYS A 298 -10.06 -13.00 -3.72
C CYS A 298 -10.62 -12.41 -5.03
N ALA A 299 -9.90 -11.47 -5.64
CA ALA A 299 -10.29 -10.82 -6.90
C ALA A 299 -10.41 -11.80 -8.06
N ASN A 300 -9.61 -12.85 -8.07
CA ASN A 300 -9.62 -13.93 -9.06
C ASN A 300 -10.60 -15.06 -8.70
N GLY A 301 -11.48 -14.88 -7.70
CA GLY A 301 -12.55 -15.79 -7.37
C GLY A 301 -12.16 -17.04 -6.56
N HIS A 302 -10.94 -17.08 -6.01
CA HIS A 302 -10.55 -18.19 -5.14
C HIS A 302 -11.41 -18.26 -3.87
N SER A 303 -11.70 -19.48 -3.40
CA SER A 303 -12.44 -19.70 -2.16
C SER A 303 -11.63 -19.32 -0.93
N ASP A 304 -12.31 -19.07 0.20
CA ASP A 304 -11.66 -18.80 1.49
C ASP A 304 -10.76 -19.96 1.92
N ALA A 305 -11.18 -21.21 1.69
CA ALA A 305 -10.37 -22.38 1.95
C ALA A 305 -9.07 -22.39 1.12
N ALA A 306 -9.13 -22.00 -0.17
CA ALA A 306 -7.94 -21.91 -1.01
C ALA A 306 -6.99 -20.81 -0.54
N ILE A 307 -7.52 -19.68 -0.06
CA ILE A 307 -6.73 -18.59 0.51
C ILE A 307 -6.06 -19.05 1.81
N LEU A 308 -6.79 -19.68 2.74
CA LEU A 308 -6.25 -20.19 4.00
C LEU A 308 -5.17 -21.25 3.79
N ASN A 309 -5.40 -22.20 2.88
CA ASN A 309 -4.43 -23.27 2.58
C ASN A 309 -3.09 -22.72 2.11
N ARG A 310 -3.07 -21.52 1.50
CA ARG A 310 -1.81 -20.87 1.08
C ARG A 310 -0.90 -20.51 2.25
N TYR A 311 -1.48 -20.20 3.42
CA TYR A 311 -0.73 -19.78 4.61
C TYR A 311 -0.50 -20.91 5.63
N GLY A 312 -1.29 -21.98 5.58
CA GLY A 312 -1.19 -23.11 6.51
C GLY A 312 0.00 -24.05 6.27
N HIS A 313 0.66 -23.97 5.12
CA HIS A 313 1.72 -24.90 4.71
C HIS A 313 3.05 -24.23 4.37
N SER A 314 3.13 -22.91 4.37
CA SER A 314 4.33 -22.18 4.01
C SER A 314 4.90 -21.43 5.20
N GLY A 315 6.16 -21.66 5.50
CA GLY A 315 6.96 -20.72 6.27
C GLY A 315 6.88 -19.32 5.62
N ALA A 316 7.20 -18.28 6.38
CA ALA A 316 7.07 -16.87 5.97
C ALA A 316 7.75 -16.51 4.62
N ASP A 317 8.60 -17.38 4.11
CA ASP A 317 9.52 -17.12 3.00
C ASP A 317 9.07 -17.71 1.64
N ASP A 318 7.96 -18.46 1.59
CA ASP A 318 7.58 -19.23 0.40
C ASP A 318 6.65 -18.49 -0.58
N LEU A 319 6.32 -17.24 -0.35
CA LEU A 319 5.74 -16.41 -1.40
C LEU A 319 6.86 -16.05 -2.36
N PRO A 320 6.79 -16.46 -3.64
CA PRO A 320 7.83 -16.08 -4.59
C PRO A 320 7.96 -14.55 -4.60
N PRO A 321 9.19 -14.01 -4.75
CA PRO A 321 9.40 -12.56 -4.77
C PRO A 321 8.50 -11.89 -5.81
N PRO A 322 8.16 -10.60 -5.60
CA PRO A 322 7.33 -9.85 -6.52
C PRO A 322 7.93 -9.75 -7.92
#